data_fc724902095e524db0b964091a054812
#
_entry.id   fc724902095e524db0b964091a054812
#
_cell.length_a   1.000
_cell.length_b   1.000
_cell.length_c   1.000
_cell.angle_alpha   90.00
_cell.angle_beta   90.00
_cell.angle_gamma   90.00
#
_symmetry.space_group_name_H-M   'P 1'
#
loop_
_entity.id
_entity.type
_entity.pdbx_description
1 polymer ?
#
loop_
_entity_poly.entity_id
_entity_poly.type
_entity_poly.pdbx_seq_one_letter_code
_entity_poly.pdbx_strand_id
1 'polypeptide(L)'
;MKTIEVEVINRLGLHARPAAKLTQKANEFLSEIKIDKDGRVVNGKSIMGVMLLAASKGTVLKISADGTDEESALQQFKELFD
;
A
#
# COMPACT_ATOMS: atom_id res chain seq x y z
N MET A 1 9.98 0.36 -12.61
CA MET A 1 8.77 0.43 -11.78
C MET A 1 7.88 -0.77 -12.01
N LYS A 2 7.35 -1.33 -10.95
CA LYS A 2 6.42 -2.46 -11.02
C LYS A 2 5.19 -2.16 -10.18
N THR A 3 4.07 -2.79 -10.54
CA THR A 3 2.78 -2.53 -9.90
C THR A 3 2.05 -3.85 -9.64
N ILE A 4 1.39 -3.93 -8.50
CA ILE A 4 0.47 -5.04 -8.19
C ILE A 4 -0.88 -4.48 -7.81
N GLU A 5 -1.91 -5.34 -7.88
CA GLU A 5 -3.23 -5.02 -7.35
C GLU A 5 -3.48 -5.85 -6.11
N VAL A 6 -4.02 -5.22 -5.09
CA VAL A 6 -4.39 -5.90 -3.83
C VAL A 6 -5.79 -5.46 -3.44
N GLU A 7 -6.48 -6.31 -2.69
CA GLU A 7 -7.82 -5.99 -2.19
C GLU A 7 -7.77 -5.78 -0.69
N VAL A 8 -8.42 -4.73 -0.21
CA VAL A 8 -8.51 -4.44 1.23
C VAL A 8 -9.42 -5.50 1.86
N ILE A 9 -8.86 -6.32 2.74
CA ILE A 9 -9.58 -7.40 3.41
C ILE A 9 -9.96 -7.06 4.85
N ASN A 10 -9.46 -5.95 5.38
CA ASN A 10 -9.73 -5.53 6.74
C ASN A 10 -11.20 -5.12 6.87
N ARG A 11 -11.84 -5.61 7.91
CA ARG A 11 -13.27 -5.39 8.14
C ARG A 11 -13.65 -3.91 8.16
N LEU A 12 -12.82 -3.08 8.76
CA LEU A 12 -13.06 -1.64 8.88
C LEU A 12 -12.26 -0.82 7.85
N GLY A 13 -11.69 -1.51 6.83
CA GLY A 13 -10.88 -0.84 5.82
C GLY A 13 -9.51 -0.45 6.34
N LEU A 14 -8.85 0.47 5.62
CA LEU A 14 -7.52 0.94 5.98
C LEU A 14 -7.60 2.08 7.00
N HIS A 15 -8.08 1.77 8.21
CA HIS A 15 -8.05 2.72 9.32
C HIS A 15 -6.64 2.75 9.95
N ALA A 16 -6.48 3.42 11.10
CA ALA A 16 -5.16 3.75 11.64
C ALA A 16 -4.21 2.56 11.79
N ARG A 17 -4.66 1.43 12.36
CA ARG A 17 -3.77 0.30 12.60
C ARG A 17 -3.30 -0.40 11.31
N PRO A 18 -4.19 -0.78 10.37
CA PRO A 18 -3.72 -1.33 9.10
C PRO A 18 -2.89 -0.35 8.29
N ALA A 19 -3.24 0.94 8.31
CA ALA A 19 -2.46 1.96 7.62
C ALA A 19 -1.05 2.05 8.20
N ALA A 20 -0.91 1.98 9.52
CA ALA A 20 0.40 2.00 10.17
C ALA A 20 1.24 0.77 9.77
N LYS A 21 0.63 -0.42 9.71
CA LYS A 21 1.33 -1.62 9.29
C LYS A 21 1.82 -1.51 7.84
N LEU A 22 0.97 -0.98 6.97
CA LEU A 22 1.31 -0.80 5.56
C LEU A 22 2.48 0.17 5.40
N THR A 23 2.44 1.32 6.09
CA THR A 23 3.51 2.30 5.99
C THR A 23 4.80 1.82 6.62
N GLN A 24 4.73 1.07 7.73
CA GLN A 24 5.92 0.47 8.33
C GLN A 24 6.60 -0.48 7.34
N LYS A 25 5.81 -1.31 6.66
CA LYS A 25 6.34 -2.21 5.64
C LYS A 25 6.97 -1.42 4.50
N ALA A 26 6.27 -0.38 4.02
CA ALA A 26 6.78 0.45 2.93
C ALA A 26 8.11 1.12 3.29
N ASN A 27 8.26 1.54 4.54
CA ASN A 27 9.49 2.21 4.98
C ASN A 27 10.69 1.26 5.15
N GLU A 28 10.47 -0.06 5.06
CA GLU A 28 11.57 -1.03 5.07
C GLU A 28 12.34 -1.07 3.75
N PHE A 29 11.78 -0.47 2.69
CA PHE A 29 12.36 -0.56 1.35
C PHE A 29 12.92 0.77 0.89
N LEU A 30 13.93 0.70 0.02
CA LEU A 30 14.52 1.89 -0.60
C LEU A 30 13.66 2.40 -1.74
N SER A 31 12.87 1.51 -2.36
CA SER A 31 11.99 1.87 -3.47
C SER A 31 10.99 2.92 -3.07
N GLU A 32 10.62 3.77 -4.03
CA GLU A 32 9.51 4.68 -3.88
C GLU A 32 8.22 3.88 -3.95
N ILE A 33 7.35 4.03 -2.96
CA ILE A 33 6.11 3.26 -2.87
C ILE A 33 4.94 4.21 -3.04
N LYS A 34 4.07 3.91 -4.01
CA LYS A 34 2.86 4.70 -4.25
C LYS A 34 1.64 3.78 -4.20
N ILE A 35 0.55 4.30 -3.67
CA ILE A 35 -0.71 3.57 -3.59
C ILE A 35 -1.77 4.37 -4.31
N ASP A 36 -2.45 3.72 -5.25
CA ASP A 36 -3.45 4.33 -6.11
C ASP A 36 -4.82 3.71 -5.83
N LYS A 37 -5.79 4.56 -5.53
CA LYS A 37 -7.20 4.17 -5.42
C LYS A 37 -7.98 5.01 -6.42
N ASP A 38 -8.42 4.38 -7.50
CA ASP A 38 -9.27 5.02 -8.53
C ASP A 38 -8.68 6.33 -9.04
N GLY A 39 -7.37 6.36 -9.29
CA GLY A 39 -6.68 7.53 -9.80
C GLY A 39 -6.14 8.46 -8.73
N ARG A 40 -6.49 8.25 -7.47
CA ARG A 40 -5.94 9.03 -6.36
C ARG A 40 -4.68 8.36 -5.86
N VAL A 41 -3.54 8.99 -6.09
CA VAL A 41 -2.23 8.42 -5.77
C VAL A 41 -1.66 9.09 -4.52
N VAL A 42 -1.18 8.27 -3.57
CA VAL A 42 -0.56 8.78 -2.35
C VAL A 42 0.79 8.09 -2.12
N ASN A 43 1.61 8.71 -1.28
CA ASN A 43 2.89 8.14 -0.86
C ASN A 43 2.62 6.99 0.13
N GLY A 44 3.04 5.77 -0.23
CA GLY A 44 2.82 4.60 0.62
C GLY A 44 3.61 4.62 1.91
N LYS A 45 4.61 5.51 2.03
CA LYS A 45 5.43 5.64 3.24
C LYS A 45 4.85 6.66 4.22
N SER A 46 3.74 7.29 3.87
CA SER A 46 3.05 8.28 4.71
C SER A 46 1.76 7.70 5.27
N ILE A 47 1.68 7.57 6.60
CA ILE A 47 0.46 7.05 7.23
C ILE A 47 -0.74 7.97 6.94
N MET A 48 -0.52 9.28 6.95
CA MET A 48 -1.58 10.24 6.63
C MET A 48 -2.06 10.08 5.19
N GLY A 49 -1.11 9.89 4.25
CA GLY A 49 -1.45 9.68 2.85
C GLY A 49 -2.32 8.44 2.67
N VAL A 50 -1.92 7.34 3.30
CA VAL A 50 -2.66 6.08 3.20
C VAL A 50 -4.05 6.22 3.80
N MET A 51 -4.17 6.88 4.95
CA MET A 51 -5.46 7.08 5.61
C MET A 51 -6.40 7.97 4.79
N LEU A 52 -5.83 8.95 4.08
CA LEU A 52 -6.64 9.85 3.23
C LEU A 52 -7.31 9.13 2.07
N LEU A 53 -6.85 7.95 1.71
CA LEU A 53 -7.52 7.15 0.67
C LEU A 53 -8.89 6.66 1.12
N ALA A 54 -9.11 6.56 2.43
CA ALA A 54 -10.37 6.08 3.01
C ALA A 54 -10.82 4.76 2.37
N ALA A 55 -9.86 3.85 2.13
CA ALA A 55 -10.15 2.60 1.44
C ALA A 55 -10.92 1.66 2.35
N SER A 56 -12.13 1.28 1.93
CA SER A 56 -12.98 0.37 2.66
C SER A 56 -12.72 -1.08 2.26
N LYS A 57 -13.28 -2.03 3.02
CA LYS A 57 -13.19 -3.45 2.67
C LYS A 57 -13.70 -3.68 1.25
N GLY A 58 -12.95 -4.45 0.48
CA GLY A 58 -13.29 -4.76 -0.91
C GLY A 58 -12.70 -3.80 -1.92
N THR A 59 -12.12 -2.67 -1.47
CA THR A 59 -11.47 -1.73 -2.37
C THR A 59 -10.21 -2.37 -2.97
N VAL A 60 -10.06 -2.24 -4.28
CA VAL A 60 -8.84 -2.69 -4.97
C VAL A 60 -7.87 -1.52 -5.05
N LEU A 61 -6.64 -1.74 -4.57
CA LEU A 61 -5.59 -0.75 -4.60
C LEU A 61 -4.50 -1.19 -5.56
N LYS A 62 -3.89 -0.23 -6.25
CA LYS A 62 -2.69 -0.49 -7.05
C LYS A 62 -1.49 0.01 -6.27
N ILE A 63 -0.56 -0.89 -5.97
CA ILE A 63 0.66 -0.54 -5.26
C ILE A 63 1.81 -0.59 -6.25
N SER A 64 2.52 0.53 -6.41
CA SER A 64 3.67 0.64 -7.29
C SER A 64 4.93 0.77 -6.47
N ALA A 65 6.00 0.10 -6.91
CA ALA A 65 7.32 0.23 -6.31
C ALA A 65 8.33 0.54 -7.41
N ASP A 66 9.20 1.50 -7.16
CA ASP A 66 10.21 1.93 -8.12
C ASP A 66 11.55 2.07 -7.39
N GLY A 67 12.45 1.12 -7.64
CA GLY A 67 13.76 1.11 -7.01
C GLY A 67 14.42 -0.26 -7.09
N THR A 68 15.59 -0.38 -6.44
CA THR A 68 16.40 -1.59 -6.52
C THR A 68 15.75 -2.79 -5.87
N ASP A 69 14.92 -2.58 -4.86
CA ASP A 69 14.24 -3.65 -4.13
C ASP A 69 12.75 -3.72 -4.43
N GLU A 70 12.33 -3.24 -5.61
CA GLU A 70 10.91 -3.14 -5.96
C GLU A 70 10.22 -4.50 -5.97
N GLU A 71 10.87 -5.55 -6.46
CA GLU A 71 10.26 -6.88 -6.51
C GLU A 71 10.02 -7.46 -5.12
N SER A 72 11.01 -7.32 -4.24
CA SER A 72 10.88 -7.77 -2.85
C SER A 72 9.77 -6.99 -2.14
N ALA A 73 9.71 -5.69 -2.38
CA ALA A 73 8.68 -4.84 -1.77
C ALA A 73 7.28 -5.32 -2.15
N LEU A 74 7.05 -5.52 -3.46
CA LEU A 74 5.72 -5.93 -3.93
C LEU A 74 5.34 -7.32 -3.44
N GLN A 75 6.30 -8.25 -3.35
CA GLN A 75 6.04 -9.58 -2.82
C GLN A 75 5.56 -9.50 -1.37
N GLN A 76 6.21 -8.67 -0.56
CA GLN A 76 5.83 -8.53 0.85
C GLN A 76 4.50 -7.81 1.01
N PHE A 77 4.16 -6.86 0.13
CA PHE A 77 2.84 -6.24 0.15
C PHE A 77 1.74 -7.25 -0.20
N LYS A 78 1.99 -8.13 -1.17
CA LYS A 78 1.05 -9.20 -1.49
C LYS A 78 0.75 -10.05 -0.27
N GLU A 79 1.78 -10.43 0.47
CA GLU A 79 1.63 -11.24 1.68
C GLU A 79 0.85 -10.49 2.75
N LEU A 80 1.06 -9.19 2.86
CA LEU A 80 0.37 -8.37 3.85
C LEU A 80 -1.13 -8.32 3.62
N PHE A 81 -1.57 -8.39 2.36
CA PHE A 81 -2.99 -8.31 1.98
C PHE A 81 -3.66 -9.67 1.78
N ASP A 82 -2.95 -10.76 2.03
CA ASP A 82 -3.52 -12.11 1.91
C ASP A 82 -4.29 -12.53 3.15
#